data_6ee62592ec4c1be8dbfe432d782d0891
#
_entry.id   6ee62592ec4c1be8dbfe432d782d0891
#
_cell.length_a   1.000
_cell.length_b   1.000
_cell.length_c   1.000
_cell.angle_alpha   90.00
_cell.angle_beta   90.00
_cell.angle_gamma   90.00
#
_symmetry.space_group_name_H-M   'P 1'
#
loop_
_entity.id
_entity.type
_entity.pdbx_description
1 polymer ?
#
loop_
_entity_poly.entity_id
_entity_poly.type
_entity_poly.pdbx_seq_one_letter_code
_entity_poly.pdbx_strand_id
1 'polypeptide(L)'
;MYKHLFKLIWNKRRQNFLFLSEILVSFLVIFAVFSLMVFYFLNYRKPQGFDYNKVWSIRYDNRFGKTSIDSLNTFFNSLTRDLKAFPQVKEVSFTASNFPYADSHSTTGFTIKGKEYSRINFYQVDDEYLKTLNMKLLEGRWLTKQDALGRNNGVVINQTMRKQIFGTGPALGQFIGEENIDRSTIVGVVGDVKAEGDYWPAGPGFYKRLDSGIYQWVGNMLLQVGDNADAAFESKLHKLLSRTIKNSNITIEHLSEMRDSKNQQTVIPMIICIIIAGFLIINVALGLFGVLWYNINQRRGEIGLRRAIGASGSSVAAQLVIESLLLATLSVVVGTFFAIQFPLLNVFNVPAAVYLLALLLSIVFIYLLVILCSLYPGRQAAAIHPAIALHEE
;
A
#
# COMPACT_ATOMS: atom_id res chain seq x y z
N MET A 1 27.48 -38.28 6.26
CA MET A 1 27.44 -37.38 5.11
C MET A 1 27.37 -35.90 5.53
N TYR A 2 26.40 -35.46 6.28
CA TYR A 2 26.23 -34.02 6.67
C TYR A 2 27.40 -33.46 7.51
N LYS A 3 27.92 -34.16 8.50
CA LYS A 3 29.09 -33.75 9.31
C LYS A 3 30.34 -33.48 8.46
N HIS A 4 30.56 -34.30 7.42
CA HIS A 4 31.70 -34.15 6.50
C HIS A 4 31.54 -32.92 5.61
N LEU A 5 30.32 -32.66 5.10
CA LEU A 5 29.99 -31.46 4.31
C LEU A 5 30.17 -30.20 5.13
N PHE A 6 29.73 -30.18 6.39
CA PHE A 6 29.92 -29.04 7.27
C PHE A 6 31.40 -28.71 7.53
N LYS A 7 32.24 -29.74 7.70
CA LYS A 7 33.70 -29.57 7.86
C LYS A 7 34.36 -29.02 6.58
N LEU A 8 33.91 -29.45 5.40
CA LEU A 8 34.37 -28.93 4.11
C LEU A 8 33.96 -27.43 3.92
N ILE A 9 32.74 -27.07 4.29
CA ILE A 9 32.26 -25.69 4.25
C ILE A 9 33.11 -24.80 5.17
N TRP A 10 33.41 -25.26 6.38
CA TRP A 10 34.21 -24.52 7.36
C TRP A 10 35.68 -24.33 6.92
N ASN A 11 36.27 -25.30 6.30
CA ASN A 11 37.65 -25.22 5.79
C ASN A 11 37.81 -24.20 4.65
N LYS A 12 36.73 -23.93 3.87
CA LYS A 12 36.69 -22.94 2.78
C LYS A 12 35.98 -21.66 3.20
N ARG A 13 35.99 -21.27 4.49
CA ARG A 13 35.21 -20.18 5.07
C ARG A 13 35.35 -18.83 4.34
N ARG A 14 36.53 -18.47 3.81
CA ARG A 14 36.72 -17.18 3.10
C ARG A 14 35.96 -17.12 1.77
N GLN A 15 35.94 -18.20 0.99
CA GLN A 15 35.23 -18.27 -0.28
C GLN A 15 33.72 -18.39 -0.04
N ASN A 16 33.32 -19.19 0.94
CA ASN A 16 31.93 -19.38 1.30
C ASN A 16 31.33 -18.14 1.95
N PHE A 17 32.13 -17.28 2.60
CA PHE A 17 31.63 -16.03 3.22
C PHE A 17 31.06 -15.08 2.20
N LEU A 18 31.74 -14.85 1.07
CA LEU A 18 31.22 -13.99 0.00
C LEU A 18 29.90 -14.54 -0.53
N PHE A 19 29.84 -15.83 -0.78
CA PHE A 19 28.65 -16.53 -1.24
C PHE A 19 27.49 -16.42 -0.23
N LEU A 20 27.77 -16.65 1.06
CA LEU A 20 26.77 -16.52 2.13
C LEU A 20 26.26 -15.09 2.25
N SER A 21 27.14 -14.09 2.18
CA SER A 21 26.75 -12.66 2.25
C SER A 21 25.91 -12.24 1.05
N GLU A 22 26.23 -12.71 -0.15
CA GLU A 22 25.48 -12.43 -1.37
C GLU A 22 24.06 -12.99 -1.30
N ILE A 23 23.90 -14.26 -0.89
CA ILE A 23 22.56 -14.86 -0.69
C ILE A 23 21.80 -14.13 0.44
N LEU A 24 22.47 -13.78 1.55
CA LEU A 24 21.84 -13.10 2.66
C LEU A 24 21.28 -11.73 2.27
N VAL A 25 22.09 -10.90 1.61
CA VAL A 25 21.65 -9.57 1.15
C VAL A 25 20.49 -9.71 0.19
N SER A 26 20.60 -10.64 -0.76
CA SER A 26 19.55 -10.87 -1.75
C SER A 26 18.25 -11.37 -1.13
N PHE A 27 18.34 -12.27 -0.16
CA PHE A 27 17.19 -12.73 0.60
C PHE A 27 16.47 -11.57 1.29
N LEU A 28 17.21 -10.66 1.94
CA LEU A 28 16.62 -9.52 2.62
C LEU A 28 15.97 -8.53 1.63
N VAL A 29 16.58 -8.29 0.48
CA VAL A 29 15.99 -7.44 -0.56
C VAL A 29 14.74 -8.08 -1.15
N ILE A 30 14.77 -9.37 -1.47
CA ILE A 30 13.62 -10.12 -1.98
C ILE A 30 12.48 -10.13 -0.93
N PHE A 31 12.82 -10.33 0.35
CA PHE A 31 11.86 -10.23 1.44
C PHE A 31 11.19 -8.84 1.51
N ALA A 32 11.97 -7.77 1.39
CA ALA A 32 11.41 -6.40 1.37
C ALA A 32 10.46 -6.19 0.18
N VAL A 33 10.87 -6.62 -1.02
CA VAL A 33 10.05 -6.50 -2.24
C VAL A 33 8.78 -7.35 -2.14
N PHE A 34 8.86 -8.60 -1.70
CA PHE A 34 7.67 -9.43 -1.49
C PHE A 34 6.76 -8.87 -0.39
N SER A 35 7.32 -8.29 0.67
CA SER A 35 6.50 -7.65 1.71
C SER A 35 5.68 -6.50 1.13
N LEU A 36 6.28 -5.67 0.28
CA LEU A 36 5.62 -4.59 -0.42
C LEU A 36 4.55 -5.11 -1.39
N MET A 37 4.90 -6.10 -2.21
CA MET A 37 3.97 -6.69 -3.18
C MET A 37 2.76 -7.34 -2.51
N VAL A 38 2.97 -8.12 -1.45
CA VAL A 38 1.88 -8.76 -0.69
C VAL A 38 1.01 -7.72 -0.03
N PHE A 39 1.60 -6.67 0.59
CA PHE A 39 0.85 -5.57 1.19
C PHE A 39 -0.06 -4.89 0.17
N TYR A 40 0.46 -4.50 -0.98
CA TYR A 40 -0.31 -3.83 -2.02
C TYR A 40 -1.36 -4.75 -2.64
N PHE A 41 -1.03 -6.00 -2.90
CA PHE A 41 -1.97 -6.97 -3.45
C PHE A 41 -3.17 -7.20 -2.53
N LEU A 42 -2.92 -7.40 -1.23
CA LEU A 42 -4.00 -7.60 -0.26
C LEU A 42 -4.89 -6.36 -0.10
N ASN A 43 -4.31 -5.16 -0.19
CA ASN A 43 -5.09 -3.94 -0.15
C ASN A 43 -5.85 -3.70 -1.46
N TYR A 44 -5.26 -3.97 -2.61
CA TYR A 44 -5.93 -3.86 -3.93
C TYR A 44 -7.23 -4.68 -3.98
N ARG A 45 -7.25 -5.84 -3.38
CA ARG A 45 -8.43 -6.73 -3.34
C ARG A 45 -9.56 -6.24 -2.42
N LYS A 46 -9.33 -5.27 -1.54
CA LYS A 46 -10.37 -4.70 -0.68
C LYS A 46 -11.23 -3.69 -1.47
N PRO A 47 -12.54 -3.61 -1.18
CA PRO A 47 -13.41 -2.63 -1.85
C PRO A 47 -12.98 -1.19 -1.54
N GLN A 48 -13.29 -0.26 -2.44
CA GLN A 48 -13.00 1.17 -2.28
C GLN A 48 -13.84 1.81 -1.17
N GLY A 49 -15.07 1.32 -0.98
CA GLY A 49 -16.01 1.81 0.02
C GLY A 49 -16.85 3.00 -0.42
N PHE A 50 -16.71 3.46 -1.66
CA PHE A 50 -17.47 4.57 -2.25
C PHE A 50 -17.48 4.48 -3.78
N ASP A 51 -18.36 5.24 -4.44
CA ASP A 51 -18.41 5.38 -5.89
C ASP A 51 -17.54 6.55 -6.35
N TYR A 52 -16.68 6.30 -7.33
CA TYR A 52 -15.79 7.31 -7.92
C TYR A 52 -16.03 7.51 -9.41
N ASN A 53 -16.56 6.49 -10.12
CA ASN A 53 -16.65 6.52 -11.59
C ASN A 53 -17.52 7.64 -12.15
N LYS A 54 -18.52 8.09 -11.38
CA LYS A 54 -19.50 9.10 -11.77
C LYS A 54 -19.49 10.29 -10.81
N VAL A 55 -18.35 10.56 -10.23
CA VAL A 55 -18.19 11.73 -9.35
C VAL A 55 -17.10 12.63 -9.91
N TRP A 56 -17.48 13.90 -10.09
CA TRP A 56 -16.58 14.96 -10.52
C TRP A 56 -16.23 15.83 -9.33
N SER A 57 -14.96 16.17 -9.18
CA SER A 57 -14.45 17.15 -8.25
C SER A 57 -14.34 18.49 -8.94
N ILE A 58 -14.90 19.52 -8.36
CA ILE A 58 -14.80 20.89 -8.85
C ILE A 58 -14.10 21.71 -7.79
N ARG A 59 -12.91 22.19 -8.13
CA ARG A 59 -12.13 23.09 -7.30
C ARG A 59 -12.35 24.52 -7.78
N TYR A 60 -12.50 25.44 -6.82
CA TYR A 60 -12.62 26.86 -7.09
C TYR A 60 -11.88 27.67 -6.04
N ASP A 61 -11.32 28.80 -6.45
CA ASP A 61 -10.69 29.73 -5.51
C ASP A 61 -11.76 30.38 -4.66
N ASN A 62 -11.70 30.13 -3.36
CA ASN A 62 -12.61 30.76 -2.42
C ASN A 62 -12.12 32.18 -2.10
N ARG A 63 -12.78 33.16 -2.68
CA ARG A 63 -12.48 34.60 -2.45
C ARG A 63 -13.66 35.34 -1.83
N PHE A 64 -14.50 34.66 -1.05
CA PHE A 64 -15.67 35.28 -0.44
C PHE A 64 -15.35 36.34 0.63
N GLY A 65 -14.12 36.42 1.08
CA GLY A 65 -13.60 37.45 1.96
C GLY A 65 -14.41 37.57 3.26
N LYS A 66 -14.83 38.82 3.60
CA LYS A 66 -15.67 39.13 4.78
C LYS A 66 -17.16 39.02 4.50
N THR A 67 -17.60 38.14 3.60
CA THR A 67 -19.01 37.94 3.29
C THR A 67 -19.76 37.40 4.51
N SER A 68 -20.96 37.90 4.79
CA SER A 68 -21.74 37.41 5.93
C SER A 68 -22.14 35.94 5.72
N ILE A 69 -22.25 35.19 6.82
CA ILE A 69 -22.61 33.77 6.84
C ILE A 69 -23.94 33.51 6.13
N ASP A 70 -24.93 34.38 6.34
CA ASP A 70 -26.27 34.28 5.70
C ASP A 70 -26.18 34.44 4.19
N SER A 71 -25.35 35.38 3.72
CA SER A 71 -25.10 35.58 2.30
C SER A 71 -24.39 34.35 1.67
N LEU A 72 -23.44 33.74 2.38
CA LEU A 72 -22.78 32.50 1.93
C LEU A 72 -23.77 31.34 1.86
N ASN A 73 -24.60 31.14 2.88
CA ASN A 73 -25.63 30.11 2.88
C ASN A 73 -26.61 30.28 1.71
N THR A 74 -27.05 31.52 1.47
CA THR A 74 -27.94 31.86 0.35
C THR A 74 -27.26 31.55 -0.99
N PHE A 75 -26.01 31.93 -1.14
CA PHE A 75 -25.19 31.65 -2.34
C PHE A 75 -25.07 30.15 -2.61
N PHE A 76 -24.63 29.35 -1.62
CA PHE A 76 -24.43 27.91 -1.81
C PHE A 76 -25.76 27.17 -2.04
N ASN A 77 -26.86 27.60 -1.40
CA ASN A 77 -28.18 27.03 -1.66
C ASN A 77 -28.67 27.35 -3.09
N SER A 78 -28.44 28.58 -3.59
CA SER A 78 -28.76 28.93 -4.98
C SER A 78 -27.93 28.15 -5.96
N LEU A 79 -26.62 28.06 -5.73
CA LEU A 79 -25.70 27.30 -6.57
C LEU A 79 -26.10 25.81 -6.64
N THR A 80 -26.44 25.20 -5.50
CA THR A 80 -26.91 23.80 -5.43
C THR A 80 -28.18 23.62 -6.28
N ARG A 81 -29.14 24.56 -6.19
CA ARG A 81 -30.38 24.51 -6.98
C ARG A 81 -30.07 24.60 -8.48
N ASP A 82 -29.20 25.53 -8.87
CA ASP A 82 -28.83 25.74 -10.27
C ASP A 82 -28.09 24.54 -10.86
N LEU A 83 -27.22 23.88 -10.05
CA LEU A 83 -26.54 22.65 -10.42
C LEU A 83 -27.51 21.47 -10.55
N LYS A 84 -28.42 21.30 -9.58
CA LYS A 84 -29.43 20.23 -9.62
C LYS A 84 -30.50 20.43 -10.70
N ALA A 85 -30.59 21.61 -11.32
CA ALA A 85 -31.43 21.84 -12.49
C ALA A 85 -30.92 21.15 -13.77
N PHE A 86 -29.65 20.74 -13.82
CA PHE A 86 -29.14 19.95 -14.92
C PHE A 86 -29.58 18.49 -14.80
N PRO A 87 -30.18 17.88 -15.86
CA PRO A 87 -30.58 16.46 -15.83
C PRO A 87 -29.43 15.48 -15.60
N GLN A 88 -28.20 15.92 -15.89
CA GLN A 88 -26.98 15.12 -15.71
C GLN A 88 -26.53 15.09 -14.25
N VAL A 89 -26.93 16.03 -13.40
CA VAL A 89 -26.51 16.12 -12.01
C VAL A 89 -27.50 15.36 -11.12
N LYS A 90 -27.02 14.39 -10.38
CA LYS A 90 -27.81 13.61 -9.41
C LYS A 90 -27.72 14.21 -8.02
N GLU A 91 -26.49 14.35 -7.52
CA GLU A 91 -26.23 14.92 -6.20
C GLU A 91 -25.07 15.93 -6.25
N VAL A 92 -25.09 16.87 -5.31
CA VAL A 92 -24.08 17.91 -5.13
C VAL A 92 -23.71 17.95 -3.66
N SER A 93 -22.43 17.94 -3.36
CA SER A 93 -21.91 18.05 -2.00
C SER A 93 -20.76 19.04 -1.95
N PHE A 94 -20.71 19.85 -0.89
CA PHE A 94 -19.57 20.73 -0.61
C PHE A 94 -18.66 20.09 0.43
N THR A 95 -17.36 20.24 0.21
CA THR A 95 -16.34 19.66 1.09
C THR A 95 -15.13 20.57 1.21
N ALA A 96 -14.41 20.46 2.30
CA ALA A 96 -13.08 21.05 2.41
C ALA A 96 -12.08 20.33 1.48
N SER A 97 -10.80 20.65 1.58
CA SER A 97 -9.78 20.12 0.69
C SER A 97 -9.49 18.62 0.84
N ASN A 98 -9.92 18.00 1.96
CA ASN A 98 -9.71 16.58 2.23
C ASN A 98 -10.93 15.76 1.80
N PHE A 99 -10.83 15.07 0.68
CA PHE A 99 -11.80 14.10 0.16
C PHE A 99 -11.06 12.97 -0.56
N PRO A 100 -11.70 11.85 -0.90
CA PRO A 100 -11.01 10.73 -1.55
C PRO A 100 -10.27 11.14 -2.82
N TYR A 101 -9.01 10.70 -2.92
CA TYR A 101 -8.07 11.00 -4.01
C TYR A 101 -7.59 12.46 -4.11
N ALA A 102 -7.99 13.35 -3.19
CA ALA A 102 -7.45 14.71 -3.13
C ALA A 102 -5.94 14.69 -2.83
N ASP A 103 -5.24 15.74 -3.28
CA ASP A 103 -3.81 15.91 -2.95
C ASP A 103 -3.59 16.47 -1.54
N SER A 104 -4.61 17.11 -0.99
CA SER A 104 -4.56 17.66 0.36
C SER A 104 -5.11 16.67 1.37
N HIS A 105 -4.35 16.43 2.44
CA HIS A 105 -4.73 15.55 3.54
C HIS A 105 -4.75 16.33 4.84
N SER A 106 -5.89 16.29 5.52
CA SER A 106 -6.04 16.84 6.86
C SER A 106 -6.10 15.69 7.86
N THR A 107 -5.18 15.67 8.81
CA THR A 107 -5.17 14.71 9.90
C THR A 107 -5.15 15.42 11.23
N THR A 108 -5.70 14.79 12.25
CA THR A 108 -5.69 15.28 13.63
C THR A 108 -5.39 14.14 14.61
N GLY A 109 -5.29 14.47 15.88
CA GLY A 109 -5.18 13.52 16.96
C GLY A 109 -6.17 13.82 18.08
N PHE A 110 -6.54 12.81 18.86
CA PHE A 110 -7.37 12.93 20.04
C PHE A 110 -6.76 12.15 21.18
N THR A 111 -6.95 12.66 22.40
CA THR A 111 -6.73 11.88 23.61
C THR A 111 -8.08 11.37 24.11
N ILE A 112 -8.24 10.04 24.22
CA ILE A 112 -9.45 9.40 24.69
C ILE A 112 -9.08 8.47 25.84
N LYS A 113 -9.64 8.73 27.03
CA LYS A 113 -9.37 7.95 28.25
C LYS A 113 -7.87 7.80 28.55
N GLY A 114 -7.11 8.87 28.36
CA GLY A 114 -5.65 8.89 28.60
C GLY A 114 -4.78 8.22 27.53
N LYS A 115 -5.39 7.71 26.45
CA LYS A 115 -4.66 7.16 25.30
C LYS A 115 -4.69 8.13 24.14
N GLU A 116 -3.52 8.44 23.59
CA GLU A 116 -3.38 9.29 22.42
C GLU A 116 -3.60 8.50 21.13
N TYR A 117 -4.41 9.05 20.23
CA TYR A 117 -4.65 8.56 18.87
C TYR A 117 -4.24 9.65 17.89
N SER A 118 -3.31 9.39 17.03
CA SER A 118 -2.78 10.32 16.04
C SER A 118 -3.05 9.86 14.60
N ARG A 119 -2.86 10.76 13.64
CA ARG A 119 -3.03 10.51 12.20
C ARG A 119 -4.44 10.03 11.84
N ILE A 120 -5.45 10.61 12.46
CA ILE A 120 -6.85 10.35 12.13
C ILE A 120 -7.25 11.32 11.01
N ASN A 121 -7.75 10.80 9.90
CA ASN A 121 -8.21 11.61 8.78
C ASN A 121 -9.42 12.44 9.19
N PHE A 122 -9.39 13.71 8.87
CA PHE A 122 -10.43 14.66 9.21
C PHE A 122 -11.12 15.18 7.94
N TYR A 123 -12.41 14.89 7.81
CA TYR A 123 -13.23 15.28 6.67
C TYR A 123 -14.29 16.29 7.13
N GLN A 124 -14.27 17.47 6.52
CA GLN A 124 -15.31 18.50 6.72
C GLN A 124 -16.22 18.47 5.50
N VAL A 125 -17.47 18.07 5.71
CA VAL A 125 -18.41 17.70 4.65
C VAL A 125 -19.81 18.22 4.95
N ASP A 126 -20.66 18.30 3.94
CA ASP A 126 -22.06 18.65 4.10
C ASP A 126 -22.98 17.42 4.30
N ASP A 127 -24.28 17.67 4.35
CA ASP A 127 -25.30 16.66 4.59
C ASP A 127 -25.45 15.67 3.42
N GLU A 128 -25.09 16.08 2.20
CA GLU A 128 -25.27 15.29 0.98
C GLU A 128 -24.03 14.43 0.62
N TYR A 129 -22.92 14.59 1.33
CA TYR A 129 -21.64 13.93 1.02
C TYR A 129 -21.73 12.39 0.96
N LEU A 130 -22.43 11.78 1.94
CA LEU A 130 -22.64 10.34 1.98
C LEU A 130 -23.35 9.83 0.72
N LYS A 131 -24.38 10.55 0.25
CA LYS A 131 -25.15 10.19 -0.93
C LYS A 131 -24.35 10.42 -2.21
N THR A 132 -23.65 11.56 -2.30
CA THR A 132 -22.84 11.92 -3.47
C THR A 132 -21.76 10.88 -3.75
N LEU A 133 -21.17 10.30 -2.70
CA LEU A 133 -20.17 9.24 -2.80
C LEU A 133 -20.74 7.82 -2.66
N ASN A 134 -22.05 7.69 -2.49
CA ASN A 134 -22.71 6.39 -2.27
C ASN A 134 -22.03 5.55 -1.18
N MET A 135 -21.66 6.20 -0.07
CA MET A 135 -20.98 5.55 1.04
C MET A 135 -21.97 4.71 1.87
N LYS A 136 -21.53 3.59 2.41
CA LYS A 136 -22.37 2.71 3.22
C LYS A 136 -22.41 3.18 4.68
N LEU A 137 -23.59 3.55 5.18
CA LEU A 137 -23.85 3.74 6.61
C LEU A 137 -24.00 2.37 7.27
N LEU A 138 -23.24 2.10 8.32
CA LEU A 138 -23.22 0.83 9.05
C LEU A 138 -24.05 0.88 10.33
N GLU A 139 -23.93 1.97 11.10
CA GLU A 139 -24.62 2.17 12.38
C GLU A 139 -25.06 3.63 12.54
N GLY A 140 -26.16 3.86 13.23
CA GLY A 140 -26.65 5.19 13.53
C GLY A 140 -27.19 5.96 12.34
N ARG A 141 -26.85 7.24 12.24
CA ARG A 141 -27.30 8.15 11.18
C ARG A 141 -26.14 8.97 10.61
N TRP A 142 -26.38 9.54 9.42
CA TRP A 142 -25.48 10.53 8.83
C TRP A 142 -25.66 11.92 9.48
N LEU A 143 -24.76 12.82 9.16
CA LEU A 143 -24.74 14.21 9.62
C LEU A 143 -25.97 14.98 9.14
N THR A 144 -26.45 15.89 9.97
CA THR A 144 -27.56 16.81 9.69
C THR A 144 -27.20 18.24 10.12
N LYS A 145 -28.00 19.21 9.73
CA LYS A 145 -27.80 20.61 10.15
C LYS A 145 -27.72 20.80 11.66
N GLN A 146 -28.42 19.97 12.43
CA GLN A 146 -28.44 20.03 13.89
C GLN A 146 -27.09 19.68 14.52
N ASP A 147 -26.28 18.87 13.85
CA ASP A 147 -24.98 18.41 14.37
C ASP A 147 -23.91 19.51 14.42
N ALA A 148 -24.14 20.66 13.76
CA ALA A 148 -23.27 21.82 13.80
C ALA A 148 -23.71 22.90 14.82
N LEU A 149 -24.87 22.73 15.45
CA LEU A 149 -25.50 23.80 16.27
C LEU A 149 -25.32 23.57 17.78
N GLY A 150 -24.77 22.47 18.22
CA GLY A 150 -24.69 22.10 19.62
C GLY A 150 -23.34 22.39 20.28
N ARG A 151 -23.31 22.34 21.62
CA ARG A 151 -22.06 22.39 22.41
C ARG A 151 -21.16 21.16 22.14
N ASN A 152 -21.78 20.02 21.81
CA ASN A 152 -21.11 18.78 21.39
C ASN A 152 -21.55 18.46 19.98
N ASN A 153 -20.73 18.82 19.01
CA ASN A 153 -21.00 18.56 17.59
C ASN A 153 -21.15 17.07 17.31
N GLY A 154 -22.13 16.69 16.49
CA GLY A 154 -22.25 15.33 16.00
C GLY A 154 -21.15 15.02 14.98
N VAL A 155 -20.55 13.83 15.11
CA VAL A 155 -19.56 13.33 14.16
C VAL A 155 -19.88 11.90 13.74
N VAL A 156 -19.48 11.55 12.52
CA VAL A 156 -19.55 10.18 12.00
C VAL A 156 -18.13 9.66 11.88
N ILE A 157 -17.88 8.43 12.33
CA ILE A 157 -16.57 7.77 12.25
C ILE A 157 -16.59 6.64 11.24
N ASN A 158 -15.43 6.25 10.69
CA ASN A 158 -15.35 5.06 9.87
C ASN A 158 -15.11 3.79 10.69
N GLN A 159 -15.27 2.63 10.06
CA GLN A 159 -15.15 1.34 10.71
C GLN A 159 -13.75 1.09 11.29
N THR A 160 -12.69 1.55 10.60
CA THR A 160 -11.31 1.43 11.07
C THR A 160 -11.12 2.22 12.36
N MET A 161 -11.59 3.47 12.44
CA MET A 161 -11.52 4.29 13.67
C MET A 161 -12.33 3.66 14.81
N ARG A 162 -13.56 3.17 14.50
CA ARG A 162 -14.39 2.44 15.46
C ARG A 162 -13.63 1.27 16.10
N LYS A 163 -13.02 0.42 15.27
CA LYS A 163 -12.25 -0.75 15.75
C LYS A 163 -11.03 -0.35 16.58
N GLN A 164 -10.34 0.70 16.17
CA GLN A 164 -9.11 1.16 16.82
C GLN A 164 -9.38 1.73 18.20
N ILE A 165 -10.49 2.45 18.41
CA ILE A 165 -10.81 3.14 19.65
C ILE A 165 -11.66 2.28 20.58
N PHE A 166 -12.71 1.64 20.04
CA PHE A 166 -13.74 0.95 20.82
C PHE A 166 -13.67 -0.59 20.71
N GLY A 167 -12.85 -1.13 19.79
CA GLY A 167 -12.77 -2.57 19.53
C GLY A 167 -14.13 -3.13 19.10
N THR A 168 -14.70 -4.02 19.91
CA THR A 168 -16.05 -4.60 19.71
C THR A 168 -17.15 -3.86 20.47
N GLY A 169 -16.79 -2.86 21.29
CA GLY A 169 -17.73 -2.10 22.12
C GLY A 169 -18.61 -1.14 21.30
N PRO A 170 -19.67 -0.60 21.92
CA PRO A 170 -20.54 0.39 21.28
C PRO A 170 -19.80 1.70 21.05
N ALA A 171 -19.95 2.27 19.85
CA ALA A 171 -19.36 3.57 19.48
C ALA A 171 -20.42 4.69 19.51
N LEU A 172 -21.67 4.40 19.17
CA LEU A 172 -22.74 5.40 19.11
C LEU A 172 -22.98 6.03 20.50
N GLY A 173 -23.13 7.35 20.52
CA GLY A 173 -23.34 8.14 21.73
C GLY A 173 -22.06 8.33 22.56
N GLN A 174 -20.95 7.72 22.20
CA GLN A 174 -19.65 7.95 22.85
C GLN A 174 -19.06 9.29 22.40
N PHE A 175 -18.12 9.81 23.18
CA PHE A 175 -17.46 11.07 22.92
C PHE A 175 -16.03 10.84 22.39
N ILE A 176 -15.61 11.71 21.48
CA ILE A 176 -14.20 11.87 21.05
C ILE A 176 -13.79 13.32 21.31
N GLY A 177 -12.47 13.55 21.46
CA GLY A 177 -11.92 14.86 21.83
C GLY A 177 -11.97 15.14 23.32
N GLU A 178 -11.38 16.27 23.70
CA GLU A 178 -11.26 16.70 25.10
C GLU A 178 -12.47 17.52 25.56
N GLU A 179 -12.84 17.35 26.82
CA GLU A 179 -13.91 18.11 27.42
C GLU A 179 -13.55 19.63 27.42
N ASN A 180 -14.50 20.46 26.94
CA ASN A 180 -14.36 21.91 26.77
C ASN A 180 -13.42 22.42 25.66
N ILE A 181 -12.80 21.55 24.85
CA ILE A 181 -11.97 21.95 23.73
C ILE A 181 -12.66 21.61 22.41
N ASP A 182 -12.81 20.30 22.11
CA ASP A 182 -13.28 19.80 20.83
C ASP A 182 -14.19 18.57 20.96
N ARG A 183 -14.81 18.38 22.14
CA ARG A 183 -15.65 17.22 22.42
C ARG A 183 -16.77 17.09 21.40
N SER A 184 -16.82 15.92 20.76
CA SER A 184 -17.82 15.60 19.73
C SER A 184 -18.50 14.27 20.05
N THR A 185 -19.80 14.17 19.73
CA THR A 185 -20.60 12.96 19.96
C THR A 185 -20.65 12.12 18.69
N ILE A 186 -20.37 10.83 18.79
CA ILE A 186 -20.48 9.90 17.66
C ILE A 186 -21.96 9.61 17.39
N VAL A 187 -22.47 10.03 16.23
CA VAL A 187 -23.86 9.86 15.80
C VAL A 187 -24.04 8.76 14.76
N GLY A 188 -22.94 8.33 14.13
CA GLY A 188 -22.98 7.27 13.12
C GLY A 188 -21.63 6.65 12.85
N VAL A 189 -21.68 5.47 12.22
CA VAL A 189 -20.50 4.75 11.74
C VAL A 189 -20.69 4.40 10.26
N VAL A 190 -19.71 4.75 9.42
CA VAL A 190 -19.70 4.43 7.99
C VAL A 190 -18.66 3.37 7.66
N GLY A 191 -18.82 2.76 6.48
CA GLY A 191 -17.81 1.88 5.92
C GLY A 191 -16.47 2.60 5.70
N ASP A 192 -15.41 1.82 5.61
CA ASP A 192 -14.08 2.35 5.32
C ASP A 192 -13.99 2.85 3.86
N VAL A 193 -13.33 3.98 3.67
CA VAL A 193 -13.08 4.61 2.36
C VAL A 193 -11.58 4.65 2.10
N LYS A 194 -11.15 4.13 0.94
CA LYS A 194 -9.75 4.15 0.51
C LYS A 194 -9.43 5.47 -0.19
N ALA A 195 -9.04 6.47 0.58
CA ALA A 195 -8.78 7.81 0.08
C ALA A 195 -7.46 7.96 -0.69
N GLU A 196 -6.47 7.07 -0.43
CA GLU A 196 -5.10 7.13 -0.98
C GLU A 196 -4.89 6.26 -2.23
N GLY A 197 -5.95 5.77 -2.84
CA GLY A 197 -5.89 4.86 -3.99
C GLY A 197 -6.10 3.39 -3.62
N ASP A 198 -5.95 2.51 -4.61
CA ASP A 198 -6.32 1.10 -4.51
C ASP A 198 -5.39 0.28 -3.62
N TYR A 199 -4.13 0.67 -3.55
CA TYR A 199 -3.05 -0.10 -2.92
C TYR A 199 -2.87 0.19 -1.43
N TRP A 200 -3.50 1.26 -0.92
CA TRP A 200 -3.39 1.65 0.47
C TRP A 200 -4.62 1.22 1.29
N PRO A 201 -4.43 0.87 2.56
CA PRO A 201 -5.57 0.59 3.43
C PRO A 201 -6.33 1.88 3.74
N ALA A 202 -7.61 1.76 4.03
CA ALA A 202 -8.35 2.85 4.64
C ALA A 202 -7.79 3.14 6.05
N GLY A 203 -7.38 4.38 6.27
CA GLY A 203 -6.96 4.87 7.58
C GLY A 203 -8.15 5.16 8.49
N PRO A 204 -7.91 5.35 9.82
CA PRO A 204 -8.95 5.86 10.71
C PRO A 204 -9.38 7.25 10.27
N GLY A 205 -10.67 7.54 10.33
CA GLY A 205 -11.19 8.81 9.89
C GLY A 205 -12.54 9.16 10.50
N PHE A 206 -12.80 10.45 10.61
CA PHE A 206 -14.09 10.96 11.04
C PHE A 206 -14.57 12.12 10.15
N TYR A 207 -15.87 12.26 10.11
CA TYR A 207 -16.57 13.24 9.32
C TYR A 207 -17.27 14.22 10.26
N LYS A 208 -17.02 15.51 10.06
CA LYS A 208 -17.65 16.60 10.77
C LYS A 208 -18.40 17.47 9.76
N ARG A 209 -19.58 17.92 10.13
CA ARG A 209 -20.35 18.80 9.28
C ARG A 209 -19.65 20.16 9.12
N LEU A 210 -19.69 20.69 7.91
CA LEU A 210 -19.32 22.06 7.63
C LEU A 210 -20.23 22.98 8.44
N ASP A 211 -19.64 23.78 9.31
CA ASP A 211 -20.35 24.84 10.01
C ASP A 211 -20.33 26.16 9.20
N SER A 212 -21.15 27.07 9.60
CA SER A 212 -21.30 28.38 8.91
C SER A 212 -20.01 29.21 8.91
N GLY A 213 -19.11 29.03 9.88
CA GLY A 213 -17.82 29.71 9.94
C GLY A 213 -16.78 29.14 8.96
N ILE A 214 -16.97 27.91 8.52
CA ILE A 214 -16.03 27.19 7.64
C ILE A 214 -16.38 27.39 6.15
N TYR A 215 -17.61 27.75 5.80
CA TYR A 215 -17.99 27.96 4.39
C TYR A 215 -17.10 28.94 3.62
N GLN A 216 -16.50 29.90 4.29
CA GLN A 216 -15.53 30.82 3.68
C GLN A 216 -14.24 30.11 3.24
N TRP A 217 -13.95 28.89 3.71
CA TRP A 217 -12.78 28.10 3.38
C TRP A 217 -13.11 26.91 2.45
N VAL A 218 -14.39 26.72 2.11
CA VAL A 218 -14.82 25.66 1.19
C VAL A 218 -14.43 26.05 -0.23
N GLY A 219 -13.53 25.29 -0.82
CA GLY A 219 -13.05 25.51 -2.19
C GLY A 219 -13.28 24.31 -3.09
N ASN A 220 -14.06 23.32 -2.64
CA ASN A 220 -14.32 22.11 -3.41
C ASN A 220 -15.79 21.72 -3.33
N MET A 221 -16.30 21.17 -4.42
CA MET A 221 -17.59 20.49 -4.48
C MET A 221 -17.44 19.18 -5.24
N LEU A 222 -18.22 18.19 -4.85
CA LEU A 222 -18.34 16.92 -5.51
C LEU A 222 -19.70 16.84 -6.18
N LEU A 223 -19.72 16.46 -7.45
CA LEU A 223 -20.93 16.25 -8.22
C LEU A 223 -21.05 14.78 -8.59
N GLN A 224 -22.12 14.14 -8.16
CA GLN A 224 -22.51 12.84 -8.73
C GLN A 224 -23.28 13.09 -10.02
N VAL A 225 -22.78 12.54 -11.13
CA VAL A 225 -23.35 12.73 -12.46
C VAL A 225 -23.97 11.44 -13.01
N GLY A 226 -24.86 11.60 -13.98
CA GLY A 226 -25.47 10.51 -14.71
C GLY A 226 -24.60 10.02 -15.87
N ASP A 227 -25.03 8.90 -16.51
CA ASP A 227 -24.35 8.30 -17.67
C ASP A 227 -24.35 9.22 -18.91
N ASN A 228 -25.21 10.21 -18.95
CA ASN A 228 -25.34 11.19 -20.02
C ASN A 228 -24.52 12.48 -19.80
N ALA A 229 -23.61 12.47 -18.82
CA ALA A 229 -22.66 13.56 -18.58
C ALA A 229 -21.47 13.41 -19.56
N ASP A 230 -21.41 14.29 -20.54
CA ASP A 230 -20.40 14.33 -21.60
C ASP A 230 -19.56 15.62 -21.54
N ALA A 231 -18.59 15.75 -22.42
CA ALA A 231 -17.73 16.94 -22.53
C ALA A 231 -18.52 18.22 -22.85
N ALA A 232 -19.67 18.10 -23.56
CA ALA A 232 -20.54 19.24 -23.82
C ALA A 232 -21.22 19.73 -22.54
N PHE A 233 -21.64 18.79 -21.68
CA PHE A 233 -22.14 19.12 -20.35
C PHE A 233 -21.06 19.75 -19.47
N GLU A 234 -19.84 19.19 -19.46
CA GLU A 234 -18.71 19.74 -18.70
C GLU A 234 -18.40 21.19 -19.09
N SER A 235 -18.41 21.49 -20.41
CA SER A 235 -18.24 22.87 -20.89
C SER A 235 -19.37 23.81 -20.44
N LYS A 236 -20.62 23.34 -20.41
CA LYS A 236 -21.76 24.12 -19.91
C LYS A 236 -21.64 24.39 -18.41
N LEU A 237 -21.26 23.34 -17.65
CA LEU A 237 -21.03 23.41 -16.22
C LEU A 237 -19.92 24.40 -15.89
N HIS A 238 -18.77 24.32 -16.57
CA HIS A 238 -17.66 25.25 -16.40
C HIS A 238 -18.09 26.70 -16.68
N LYS A 239 -18.87 26.94 -17.76
CA LYS A 239 -19.40 28.29 -18.07
C LYS A 239 -20.35 28.81 -17.00
N LEU A 240 -21.24 27.97 -16.48
CA LEU A 240 -22.12 28.35 -15.37
C LEU A 240 -21.30 28.74 -14.15
N LEU A 241 -20.38 27.89 -13.72
CA LEU A 241 -19.57 28.11 -12.53
C LEU A 241 -18.70 29.36 -12.63
N SER A 242 -18.04 29.59 -13.78
CA SER A 242 -17.23 30.79 -14.03
C SER A 242 -18.01 32.09 -14.03
N ARG A 243 -19.31 32.03 -14.37
CA ARG A 243 -20.21 33.18 -14.27
C ARG A 243 -20.72 33.43 -12.84
N THR A 244 -20.95 32.33 -12.09
CA THR A 244 -21.53 32.36 -10.74
C THR A 244 -20.47 32.65 -9.69
N ILE A 245 -19.31 32.03 -9.76
CA ILE A 245 -18.16 32.20 -8.85
C ILE A 245 -17.18 33.17 -9.51
N LYS A 246 -17.41 34.46 -9.35
CA LYS A 246 -16.59 35.50 -9.99
C LYS A 246 -15.17 35.52 -9.47
N ASN A 247 -14.24 35.87 -10.36
CA ASN A 247 -12.78 35.97 -10.05
C ASN A 247 -12.16 34.70 -9.46
N SER A 248 -12.71 33.54 -9.81
CA SER A 248 -12.24 32.23 -9.38
C SER A 248 -11.71 31.44 -10.57
N ASN A 249 -10.62 30.72 -10.36
CA ASN A 249 -10.18 29.70 -11.28
C ASN A 249 -10.98 28.42 -10.99
N ILE A 250 -11.69 27.91 -12.00
CA ILE A 250 -12.50 26.70 -11.88
C ILE A 250 -11.74 25.54 -12.53
N THR A 251 -11.54 24.49 -11.77
CA THR A 251 -10.94 23.23 -12.26
C THR A 251 -11.94 22.11 -12.05
N ILE A 252 -12.25 21.37 -13.11
CA ILE A 252 -13.10 20.17 -13.06
C ILE A 252 -12.19 18.97 -13.27
N GLU A 253 -12.20 18.02 -12.35
CA GLU A 253 -11.43 16.79 -12.39
C GLU A 253 -12.36 15.61 -12.12
N HIS A 254 -12.18 14.50 -12.81
CA HIS A 254 -12.96 13.30 -12.57
C HIS A 254 -12.29 12.47 -11.46
N LEU A 255 -13.05 11.97 -10.47
CA LEU A 255 -12.48 11.14 -9.42
C LEU A 255 -11.83 9.86 -9.96
N SER A 256 -12.27 9.35 -11.10
CA SER A 256 -11.61 8.23 -11.81
C SER A 256 -10.18 8.56 -12.23
N GLU A 257 -9.95 9.76 -12.79
CA GLU A 257 -8.62 10.23 -13.20
C GLU A 257 -7.73 10.52 -11.99
N MET A 258 -8.31 11.14 -10.97
CA MET A 258 -7.62 11.38 -9.69
C MET A 258 -7.19 10.06 -9.03
N ARG A 259 -8.05 9.03 -9.07
CA ARG A 259 -7.72 7.67 -8.61
C ARG A 259 -6.55 7.09 -9.37
N ASP A 260 -6.55 7.22 -10.71
CA ASP A 260 -5.47 6.69 -11.55
C ASP A 260 -4.15 7.42 -11.27
N SER A 261 -4.19 8.73 -11.04
CA SER A 261 -3.03 9.51 -10.61
C SER A 261 -2.49 9.04 -9.25
N LYS A 262 -3.36 8.81 -8.26
CA LYS A 262 -2.96 8.26 -6.96
C LYS A 262 -2.37 6.85 -7.08
N ASN A 263 -2.95 6.02 -7.92
CA ASN A 263 -2.44 4.67 -8.18
C ASN A 263 -1.05 4.71 -8.82
N GLN A 264 -0.81 5.61 -9.78
CA GLN A 264 0.50 5.79 -10.42
C GLN A 264 1.58 6.18 -9.41
N GLN A 265 1.27 7.04 -8.43
CA GLN A 265 2.20 7.41 -7.34
C GLN A 265 2.67 6.19 -6.52
N THR A 266 1.88 5.12 -6.47
CA THR A 266 2.23 3.86 -5.80
C THR A 266 2.89 2.86 -6.75
N VAL A 267 2.35 2.71 -7.95
CA VAL A 267 2.80 1.71 -8.95
C VAL A 267 4.19 2.04 -9.50
N ILE A 268 4.51 3.32 -9.75
CA ILE A 268 5.81 3.72 -10.30
C ILE A 268 6.97 3.33 -9.37
N PRO A 269 6.99 3.70 -8.08
CA PRO A 269 8.01 3.24 -7.15
C PRO A 269 8.08 1.71 -7.01
N MET A 270 6.94 1.03 -7.05
CA MET A 270 6.87 -0.43 -6.99
C MET A 270 7.58 -1.07 -8.21
N ILE A 271 7.35 -0.56 -9.42
CA ILE A 271 8.03 -1.03 -10.63
C ILE A 271 9.54 -0.82 -10.51
N ILE A 272 9.98 0.34 -10.02
CA ILE A 272 11.41 0.62 -9.79
C ILE A 272 12.01 -0.39 -8.82
N CYS A 273 11.34 -0.69 -7.72
CA CYS A 273 11.78 -1.71 -6.76
C CYS A 273 11.88 -3.11 -7.39
N ILE A 274 10.93 -3.49 -8.25
CA ILE A 274 10.94 -4.78 -8.97
C ILE A 274 12.13 -4.84 -9.94
N ILE A 275 12.43 -3.76 -10.66
CA ILE A 275 13.57 -3.68 -11.58
C ILE A 275 14.88 -3.84 -10.81
N ILE A 276 15.05 -3.12 -9.70
CA ILE A 276 16.24 -3.23 -8.83
C ILE A 276 16.38 -4.66 -8.29
N ALA A 277 15.30 -5.25 -7.79
CA ALA A 277 15.30 -6.63 -7.31
C ALA A 277 15.66 -7.61 -8.42
N GLY A 278 15.13 -7.44 -9.63
CA GLY A 278 15.48 -8.25 -10.80
C GLY A 278 16.97 -8.16 -11.14
N PHE A 279 17.54 -6.95 -11.12
CA PHE A 279 18.99 -6.78 -11.31
C PHE A 279 19.80 -7.50 -10.25
N LEU A 280 19.41 -7.40 -8.97
CA LEU A 280 20.09 -8.11 -7.88
C LEU A 280 19.99 -9.64 -8.03
N ILE A 281 18.81 -10.15 -8.42
CA ILE A 281 18.62 -11.58 -8.68
C ILE A 281 19.56 -12.08 -9.77
N ILE A 282 19.72 -11.32 -10.86
CA ILE A 282 20.65 -11.66 -11.94
C ILE A 282 22.09 -11.68 -11.42
N ASN A 283 22.51 -10.69 -10.63
CA ASN A 283 23.86 -10.67 -10.04
C ASN A 283 24.11 -11.88 -9.15
N VAL A 284 23.15 -12.23 -8.29
CA VAL A 284 23.24 -13.45 -7.46
C VAL A 284 23.32 -14.71 -8.29
N ALA A 285 22.52 -14.81 -9.35
CA ALA A 285 22.57 -15.97 -10.24
C ALA A 285 23.94 -16.11 -10.92
N LEU A 286 24.54 -14.98 -11.35
CA LEU A 286 25.89 -14.97 -11.93
C LEU A 286 26.98 -15.30 -10.89
N GLY A 287 26.87 -14.74 -9.67
CA GLY A 287 27.80 -15.05 -8.57
C GLY A 287 27.76 -16.52 -8.17
N LEU A 288 26.53 -17.07 -7.99
CA LEU A 288 26.31 -18.50 -7.77
C LEU A 288 26.97 -19.36 -8.86
N PHE A 289 26.70 -18.99 -10.10
CA PHE A 289 27.26 -19.70 -11.25
C PHE A 289 28.79 -19.66 -11.25
N GLY A 290 29.40 -18.50 -11.05
CA GLY A 290 30.84 -18.30 -11.03
C GLY A 290 31.53 -19.09 -9.91
N VAL A 291 30.97 -19.07 -8.69
CA VAL A 291 31.50 -19.82 -7.55
C VAL A 291 31.41 -21.34 -7.77
N LEU A 292 30.28 -21.81 -8.30
CA LEU A 292 30.10 -23.22 -8.60
C LEU A 292 31.05 -23.69 -9.71
N TRP A 293 31.18 -22.93 -10.79
CA TRP A 293 32.11 -23.19 -11.87
C TRP A 293 33.54 -23.30 -11.36
N TYR A 294 33.98 -22.33 -10.56
CA TYR A 294 35.30 -22.31 -9.96
C TYR A 294 35.56 -23.55 -9.06
N ASN A 295 34.58 -23.89 -8.20
CA ASN A 295 34.66 -25.07 -7.31
C ASN A 295 34.75 -26.38 -8.09
N ILE A 296 34.03 -26.51 -9.21
CA ILE A 296 34.07 -27.70 -10.07
C ILE A 296 35.44 -27.83 -10.71
N ASN A 297 35.99 -26.73 -11.25
CA ASN A 297 37.31 -26.74 -11.88
C ASN A 297 38.41 -27.09 -10.87
N GLN A 298 38.37 -26.54 -9.64
CA GLN A 298 39.33 -26.90 -8.58
C GLN A 298 39.26 -28.36 -8.13
N ARG A 299 38.10 -29.01 -8.28
CA ARG A 299 37.85 -30.37 -7.84
C ARG A 299 37.80 -31.36 -9.02
N ARG A 300 38.26 -30.94 -10.21
CA ARG A 300 38.12 -31.72 -11.45
C ARG A 300 38.77 -33.10 -11.33
N GLY A 301 39.97 -33.18 -10.74
CA GLY A 301 40.67 -34.45 -10.47
C GLY A 301 39.93 -35.33 -9.45
N GLU A 302 39.42 -34.75 -8.34
CA GLU A 302 38.62 -35.48 -7.34
C GLU A 302 37.32 -36.05 -7.96
N ILE A 303 36.63 -35.25 -8.78
CA ILE A 303 35.41 -35.66 -9.48
C ILE A 303 35.74 -36.79 -10.49
N GLY A 304 36.84 -36.65 -11.25
CA GLY A 304 37.31 -37.65 -12.19
C GLY A 304 37.63 -38.97 -11.51
N LEU A 305 38.36 -38.96 -10.39
CA LEU A 305 38.67 -40.14 -9.58
C LEU A 305 37.39 -40.82 -9.06
N ARG A 306 36.45 -40.09 -8.51
CA ARG A 306 35.17 -40.64 -8.05
C ARG A 306 34.39 -41.31 -9.17
N ARG A 307 34.37 -40.70 -10.36
CA ARG A 307 33.74 -41.29 -11.54
C ARG A 307 34.47 -42.55 -12.03
N ALA A 308 35.81 -42.59 -11.94
CA ALA A 308 36.59 -43.75 -12.27
C ALA A 308 36.29 -44.95 -11.33
N ILE A 309 36.00 -44.70 -10.06
CA ILE A 309 35.62 -45.68 -9.04
C ILE A 309 34.14 -46.11 -9.15
N GLY A 310 33.37 -45.58 -10.12
CA GLY A 310 31.99 -45.99 -10.39
C GLY A 310 30.90 -45.05 -9.89
N ALA A 311 31.21 -43.83 -9.45
CA ALA A 311 30.17 -42.85 -9.12
C ALA A 311 29.43 -42.42 -10.38
N SER A 312 28.07 -42.39 -10.32
CA SER A 312 27.25 -41.88 -11.42
C SER A 312 27.37 -40.37 -11.55
N GLY A 313 27.27 -39.85 -12.79
CA GLY A 313 27.27 -38.40 -13.02
C GLY A 313 26.14 -37.68 -12.28
N SER A 314 24.96 -38.31 -12.15
CA SER A 314 23.83 -37.77 -11.38
C SER A 314 24.13 -37.64 -9.88
N SER A 315 24.91 -38.58 -9.29
CA SER A 315 25.34 -38.52 -7.90
C SER A 315 26.26 -37.31 -7.65
N VAL A 316 27.19 -37.03 -8.59
CA VAL A 316 28.11 -35.89 -8.51
C VAL A 316 27.31 -34.56 -8.63
N ALA A 317 26.42 -34.48 -9.61
CA ALA A 317 25.57 -33.30 -9.76
C ALA A 317 24.67 -33.03 -8.53
N ALA A 318 24.03 -34.08 -8.00
CA ALA A 318 23.21 -34.00 -6.80
C ALA A 318 24.00 -33.50 -5.58
N GLN A 319 25.24 -33.96 -5.41
CA GLN A 319 26.10 -33.50 -4.32
C GLN A 319 26.39 -32.02 -4.41
N LEU A 320 26.69 -31.48 -5.58
CA LEU A 320 26.95 -30.04 -5.78
C LEU A 320 25.69 -29.19 -5.49
N VAL A 321 24.53 -29.65 -5.93
CA VAL A 321 23.25 -28.99 -5.60
C VAL A 321 22.99 -29.00 -4.09
N ILE A 322 23.23 -30.10 -3.40
CA ILE A 322 23.08 -30.23 -1.95
C ILE A 322 24.07 -29.32 -1.21
N GLU A 323 25.33 -29.23 -1.64
CA GLU A 323 26.32 -28.31 -1.06
C GLU A 323 25.83 -26.83 -1.18
N SER A 324 25.31 -26.44 -2.34
CA SER A 324 24.74 -25.07 -2.57
C SER A 324 23.50 -24.81 -1.72
N LEU A 325 22.62 -25.79 -1.58
CA LEU A 325 21.44 -25.69 -0.73
C LEU A 325 21.79 -25.57 0.76
N LEU A 326 22.81 -26.26 1.23
CA LEU A 326 23.29 -26.11 2.62
C LEU A 326 23.81 -24.70 2.89
N LEU A 327 24.57 -24.12 1.97
CA LEU A 327 25.05 -22.74 2.08
C LEU A 327 23.87 -21.76 2.05
N ALA A 328 22.93 -21.96 1.12
CA ALA A 328 21.71 -21.15 1.06
C ALA A 328 20.90 -21.23 2.36
N THR A 329 20.77 -22.43 2.95
CA THR A 329 20.08 -22.64 4.22
C THR A 329 20.72 -21.82 5.36
N LEU A 330 22.04 -21.79 5.45
CA LEU A 330 22.73 -20.97 6.46
C LEU A 330 22.42 -19.47 6.28
N SER A 331 22.46 -18.96 5.05
CA SER A 331 22.14 -17.58 4.75
C SER A 331 20.66 -17.26 5.04
N VAL A 332 19.74 -18.16 4.65
CA VAL A 332 18.30 -18.02 4.88
C VAL A 332 17.98 -18.04 6.38
N VAL A 333 18.63 -18.89 7.18
CA VAL A 333 18.44 -18.92 8.65
C VAL A 333 18.81 -17.57 9.28
N VAL A 334 19.98 -17.04 8.92
CA VAL A 334 20.42 -15.72 9.39
C VAL A 334 19.49 -14.62 8.87
N GLY A 335 19.11 -14.66 7.60
CA GLY A 335 18.18 -13.71 6.99
C GLY A 335 16.79 -13.74 7.63
N THR A 336 16.28 -14.93 7.95
CA THR A 336 15.01 -15.11 8.66
C THR A 336 15.04 -14.49 10.05
N PHE A 337 16.16 -14.60 10.77
CA PHE A 337 16.34 -13.94 12.06
C PHE A 337 16.15 -12.41 11.96
N PHE A 338 16.69 -11.77 10.93
CA PHE A 338 16.46 -10.34 10.69
C PHE A 338 15.04 -10.05 10.19
N ALA A 339 14.52 -10.86 9.28
CA ALA A 339 13.20 -10.63 8.68
C ALA A 339 12.06 -10.78 9.70
N ILE A 340 12.16 -11.70 10.66
CA ILE A 340 11.11 -11.92 11.68
C ILE A 340 10.97 -10.75 12.66
N GLN A 341 11.96 -9.87 12.74
CA GLN A 341 11.89 -8.69 13.60
C GLN A 341 10.85 -7.67 13.08
N PHE A 342 10.58 -7.63 11.77
CA PHE A 342 9.59 -6.70 11.20
C PHE A 342 8.18 -6.93 11.75
N PRO A 343 7.61 -8.14 11.73
CA PRO A 343 6.31 -8.38 12.35
C PRO A 343 6.34 -8.28 13.88
N LEU A 344 7.43 -8.64 14.55
CA LEU A 344 7.54 -8.56 16.02
C LEU A 344 7.55 -7.12 16.52
N LEU A 345 8.24 -6.22 15.83
CA LEU A 345 8.33 -4.79 16.17
C LEU A 345 7.20 -3.97 15.54
N ASN A 346 6.25 -4.61 14.85
CA ASN A 346 5.15 -3.95 14.14
C ASN A 346 5.63 -2.81 13.24
N VAL A 347 6.73 -3.03 12.51
CA VAL A 347 7.35 -2.02 11.65
C VAL A 347 6.33 -1.55 10.61
N PHE A 348 6.27 -0.24 10.37
CA PHE A 348 5.32 0.42 9.46
C PHE A 348 3.82 0.15 9.73
N ASN A 349 3.46 -0.41 10.88
CA ASN A 349 2.07 -0.80 11.22
C ASN A 349 1.42 -1.73 10.17
N VAL A 350 2.23 -2.57 9.51
CA VAL A 350 1.77 -3.56 8.54
C VAL A 350 1.39 -4.85 9.28
N PRO A 351 0.25 -5.48 8.96
CA PRO A 351 -0.18 -6.72 9.60
C PRO A 351 0.88 -7.82 9.52
N ALA A 352 1.14 -8.51 10.62
CA ALA A 352 2.14 -9.58 10.70
C ALA A 352 1.98 -10.67 9.61
N ALA A 353 0.73 -10.97 9.23
CA ALA A 353 0.42 -11.93 8.16
C ALA A 353 1.06 -11.57 6.82
N VAL A 354 1.22 -10.28 6.50
CA VAL A 354 1.89 -9.80 5.29
C VAL A 354 3.35 -10.21 5.30
N TYR A 355 4.04 -9.93 6.39
CA TYR A 355 5.46 -10.26 6.54
C TYR A 355 5.71 -11.77 6.55
N LEU A 356 4.85 -12.55 7.24
CA LEU A 356 4.98 -14.01 7.28
C LEU A 356 4.77 -14.65 5.90
N LEU A 357 3.80 -14.16 5.12
CA LEU A 357 3.59 -14.61 3.75
C LEU A 357 4.78 -14.21 2.85
N ALA A 358 5.28 -12.99 2.96
CA ALA A 358 6.44 -12.53 2.22
C ALA A 358 7.70 -13.33 2.57
N LEU A 359 7.90 -13.66 3.85
CA LEU A 359 8.98 -14.49 4.33
C LEU A 359 8.94 -15.89 3.69
N LEU A 360 7.77 -16.53 3.69
CA LEU A 360 7.57 -17.84 3.05
C LEU A 360 7.90 -17.77 1.55
N LEU A 361 7.37 -16.77 0.84
CA LEU A 361 7.64 -16.58 -0.59
C LEU A 361 9.13 -16.36 -0.85
N SER A 362 9.82 -15.59 -0.02
CA SER A 362 11.26 -15.32 -0.16
C SER A 362 12.11 -16.57 0.05
N ILE A 363 11.77 -17.38 1.04
CA ILE A 363 12.44 -18.66 1.30
C ILE A 363 12.29 -19.59 0.08
N VAL A 364 11.06 -19.77 -0.39
CA VAL A 364 10.76 -20.61 -1.56
C VAL A 364 11.52 -20.11 -2.79
N PHE A 365 11.49 -18.79 -3.02
CA PHE A 365 12.15 -18.17 -4.16
C PHE A 365 13.67 -18.36 -4.15
N ILE A 366 14.34 -18.15 -3.01
CA ILE A 366 15.80 -18.37 -2.89
C ILE A 366 16.17 -19.82 -3.14
N TYR A 367 15.45 -20.78 -2.55
CA TYR A 367 15.72 -22.18 -2.82
C TYR A 367 15.55 -22.56 -4.30
N LEU A 368 14.48 -22.05 -4.91
CA LEU A 368 14.24 -22.27 -6.34
C LEU A 368 15.35 -21.66 -7.19
N LEU A 369 15.81 -20.45 -6.88
CA LEU A 369 16.90 -19.76 -7.57
C LEU A 369 18.20 -20.57 -7.45
N VAL A 370 18.56 -21.00 -6.24
CA VAL A 370 19.79 -21.80 -5.98
C VAL A 370 19.73 -23.12 -6.74
N ILE A 371 18.61 -23.82 -6.74
CA ILE A 371 18.45 -25.07 -7.50
C ILE A 371 18.66 -24.81 -8.99
N LEU A 372 17.97 -23.82 -9.58
CA LEU A 372 18.07 -23.49 -11.00
C LEU A 372 19.50 -23.13 -11.41
N CYS A 373 20.17 -22.28 -10.62
CA CYS A 373 21.57 -21.89 -10.88
C CYS A 373 22.58 -23.02 -10.70
N SER A 374 22.29 -24.01 -9.85
CA SER A 374 23.16 -25.13 -9.59
C SER A 374 23.02 -26.27 -10.62
N LEU A 375 21.89 -26.36 -11.33
CA LEU A 375 21.61 -27.43 -12.28
C LEU A 375 22.60 -27.46 -13.45
N TYR A 376 22.92 -26.31 -14.04
CA TYR A 376 23.80 -26.26 -15.20
C TYR A 376 25.25 -26.62 -14.84
N PRO A 377 25.91 -25.99 -13.84
CA PRO A 377 27.26 -26.43 -13.41
C PRO A 377 27.26 -27.88 -12.94
N GLY A 378 26.23 -28.37 -12.25
CA GLY A 378 26.10 -29.75 -11.83
C GLY A 378 26.09 -30.72 -13.01
N ARG A 379 25.39 -30.40 -14.11
CA ARG A 379 25.40 -31.20 -15.34
C ARG A 379 26.79 -31.23 -16.00
N GLN A 380 27.49 -30.10 -16.01
CA GLN A 380 28.86 -30.04 -16.54
C GLN A 380 29.82 -30.90 -15.72
N ALA A 381 29.75 -30.86 -14.39
CA ALA A 381 30.52 -31.71 -13.52
C ALA A 381 30.23 -33.22 -13.77
N ALA A 382 28.97 -33.54 -14.04
CA ALA A 382 28.55 -34.90 -14.42
C ALA A 382 29.12 -35.37 -15.78
N ALA A 383 29.46 -34.46 -16.68
CA ALA A 383 30.01 -34.76 -18.00
C ALA A 383 31.55 -34.91 -18.03
N ILE A 384 32.24 -34.68 -16.90
CA ILE A 384 33.71 -34.83 -16.81
C ILE A 384 34.08 -36.28 -17.05
N HIS A 385 34.89 -36.56 -18.09
CA HIS A 385 35.41 -37.87 -18.41
C HIS A 385 36.59 -38.21 -17.50
N PRO A 386 36.59 -39.38 -16.82
CA PRO A 386 37.66 -39.80 -15.91
C PRO A 386 39.07 -39.78 -16.54
N ALA A 387 39.18 -40.24 -17.79
CA ALA A 387 40.43 -40.28 -18.50
C ALA A 387 41.10 -38.92 -18.74
N ILE A 388 40.27 -37.87 -19.02
CA ILE A 388 40.74 -36.50 -19.26
C ILE A 388 41.11 -35.83 -17.93
N ALA A 389 40.30 -36.04 -16.88
CA ALA A 389 40.51 -35.42 -15.58
C ALA A 389 41.77 -35.91 -14.83
N LEU A 390 42.26 -37.09 -15.14
CA LEU A 390 43.47 -37.70 -14.52
C LEU A 390 44.74 -37.44 -15.36
N HIS A 391 44.62 -36.92 -16.59
CA HIS A 391 45.78 -36.63 -17.46
C HIS A 391 46.18 -35.13 -17.44
N GLU A 392 45.43 -34.27 -16.83
CA GLU A 392 45.72 -32.83 -16.72
C GLU A 392 46.54 -32.47 -15.44
N GLU A 393 47.09 -33.45 -14.70
CA GLU A 393 48.17 -33.30 -13.72
C GLU A 393 49.49 -33.62 -14.42
#